data_e290a7fd3130de6e9177de6c51d948d1
#
_entry.id   e290a7fd3130de6e9177de6c51d948d1
#
_cell.length_a   1.000
_cell.length_b   1.000
_cell.length_c   1.000
_cell.angle_alpha   90.00
_cell.angle_beta   90.00
_cell.angle_gamma   90.00
#
_symmetry.space_group_name_H-M   'P 1'
#
loop_
_entity.id
_entity.type
_entity.pdbx_description
1 polymer ?
#
loop_
_entity_poly.entity_id
_entity_poly.type
_entity_poly.pdbx_seq_one_letter_code
_entity_poly.pdbx_strand_id
1 'polypeptide(L)'
;ELSCLTTEEFEQLLKQRIDMFIKHAESVQDKHWEDNSFSWPKPPFSLVFGSRWCKIVRDNAAYGFIALKTFSNKTVGNVKAGDIHRSASWKIPAKTARGSVFTDAFNDCATPYGIKYLN
;
A
#
# COMPACT_ATOMS: atom_id res chain seq x y z
N GLU A 1 16.09 8.24 12.98
CA GLU A 1 16.67 7.15 12.19
C GLU A 1 15.99 5.84 12.44
N LEU A 2 15.62 5.15 11.37
CA LEU A 2 14.95 3.85 11.49
C LEU A 2 15.84 2.81 12.16
N SER A 3 17.16 2.91 11.97
CA SER A 3 18.12 1.99 12.56
C SER A 3 18.23 2.11 14.08
N CYS A 4 17.71 3.18 14.67
CA CYS A 4 17.77 3.42 16.10
C CYS A 4 16.51 2.97 16.84
N LEU A 5 15.53 2.43 16.13
CA LEU A 5 14.25 2.02 16.70
C LEU A 5 14.30 0.58 17.22
N THR A 6 13.58 0.32 18.32
CA THR A 6 13.33 -1.05 18.73
C THR A 6 12.35 -1.70 17.74
N THR A 7 12.21 -3.03 17.82
CA THR A 7 11.26 -3.75 16.96
C THR A 7 9.84 -3.23 17.16
N GLU A 8 9.43 -3.00 18.40
CA GLU A 8 8.09 -2.50 18.70
C GLU A 8 7.89 -1.09 18.15
N GLU A 9 8.88 -0.22 18.32
CA GLU A 9 8.82 1.14 17.79
C GLU A 9 8.73 1.15 16.28
N PHE A 10 9.50 0.28 15.63
CA PHE A 10 9.47 0.16 14.17
C PHE A 10 8.11 -0.32 13.69
N GLU A 11 7.54 -1.32 14.35
CA GLU A 11 6.21 -1.84 13.97
C GLU A 11 5.13 -0.77 14.15
N GLN A 12 5.18 0.01 15.22
CA GLN A 12 4.25 1.11 15.44
C GLN A 12 4.38 2.18 14.36
N LEU A 13 5.62 2.55 14.02
CA LEU A 13 5.86 3.52 12.96
C LEU A 13 5.36 3.01 11.62
N LEU A 14 5.61 1.75 11.32
CA LEU A 14 5.14 1.13 10.08
C LEU A 14 3.61 1.18 9.97
N LYS A 15 2.90 0.82 11.05
CA LYS A 15 1.43 0.87 11.07
C LYS A 15 0.92 2.30 10.89
N GLN A 16 1.58 3.25 11.54
CA GLN A 16 1.21 4.66 11.41
C GLN A 16 1.39 5.15 9.97
N ARG A 17 2.49 4.78 9.32
CA ARG A 17 2.76 5.17 7.94
C ARG A 17 1.79 4.48 6.98
N ILE A 18 1.43 3.23 7.23
CA ILE A 18 0.42 2.52 6.44
C ILE A 18 -0.92 3.25 6.54
N ASP A 19 -1.32 3.65 7.75
CA ASP A 19 -2.57 4.39 7.94
C ASP A 19 -2.55 5.72 7.18
N MET A 20 -1.44 6.43 7.23
CA MET A 20 -1.28 7.67 6.46
C MET A 20 -1.45 7.44 4.96
N PHE A 21 -0.85 6.36 4.45
CA PHE A 21 -1.00 6.01 3.04
C PHE A 21 -2.44 5.69 2.68
N ILE A 22 -3.14 4.94 3.51
CA ILE A 22 -4.55 4.58 3.26
C ILE A 22 -5.43 5.83 3.27
N LYS A 23 -5.21 6.75 4.20
CA LYS A 23 -5.94 8.01 4.22
C LYS A 23 -5.70 8.82 2.96
N HIS A 24 -4.48 8.82 2.46
CA HIS A 24 -4.17 9.47 1.20
C HIS A 24 -4.88 8.78 0.03
N ALA A 25 -4.88 7.45 -0.01
CA ALA A 25 -5.57 6.69 -1.06
C ALA A 25 -7.09 6.96 -1.04
N GLU A 26 -7.67 7.07 0.15
CA GLU A 26 -9.08 7.46 0.30
C GLU A 26 -9.33 8.85 -0.25
N SER A 27 -8.42 9.78 0.01
CA SER A 27 -8.51 11.14 -0.50
C SER A 27 -8.46 11.17 -2.03
N VAL A 28 -7.58 10.39 -2.64
CA VAL A 28 -7.48 10.25 -4.09
C VAL A 28 -8.80 9.72 -4.66
N GLN A 29 -9.38 8.71 -4.01
CA GLN A 29 -10.67 8.14 -4.42
C GLN A 29 -11.80 9.17 -4.29
N ASP A 30 -11.84 9.91 -3.18
CA ASP A 30 -12.87 10.92 -2.94
C ASP A 30 -12.84 11.99 -4.03
N LYS A 31 -11.65 12.45 -4.40
CA LYS A 31 -11.50 13.44 -5.46
C LYS A 31 -11.97 12.89 -6.80
N HIS A 32 -11.66 11.63 -7.08
CA HIS A 32 -12.09 10.98 -8.32
C HIS A 32 -13.62 10.89 -8.41
N TRP A 33 -14.28 10.51 -7.30
CA TRP A 33 -15.75 10.48 -7.24
C TRP A 33 -16.35 11.87 -7.45
N GLU A 34 -15.78 12.87 -6.81
CA GLU A 34 -16.24 14.24 -6.92
C GLU A 34 -16.06 14.78 -8.34
N ASP A 35 -14.87 14.59 -8.94
CA ASP A 35 -14.56 15.09 -10.28
C ASP A 35 -15.43 14.46 -11.35
N ASN A 36 -15.88 13.23 -11.16
CA ASN A 36 -16.68 12.50 -12.14
C ASN A 36 -18.17 12.44 -11.79
N SER A 37 -18.56 13.02 -10.64
CA SER A 37 -19.95 13.07 -10.19
C SER A 37 -20.63 11.70 -10.17
N PHE A 38 -19.90 10.67 -9.71
CA PHE A 38 -20.43 9.32 -9.62
C PHE A 38 -21.60 9.25 -8.63
N SER A 39 -22.62 8.52 -8.98
CA SER A 39 -23.83 8.39 -8.16
C SER A 39 -23.81 7.19 -7.21
N TRP A 40 -22.91 6.21 -7.44
CA TRP A 40 -22.83 5.04 -6.60
C TRP A 40 -21.87 5.28 -5.41
N PRO A 41 -22.06 4.53 -4.29
CA PRO A 41 -21.20 4.72 -3.11
C PRO A 41 -19.73 4.42 -3.38
N LYS A 42 -18.85 5.15 -2.69
CA LYS A 42 -17.42 4.87 -2.75
C LYS A 42 -17.12 3.55 -2.04
N PRO A 43 -16.35 2.64 -2.67
CA PRO A 43 -15.99 1.39 -1.99
C PRO A 43 -15.01 1.68 -0.83
N PRO A 44 -15.21 1.03 0.32
CA PRO A 44 -14.30 1.22 1.45
C PRO A 44 -12.99 0.47 1.26
N PHE A 45 -11.94 1.00 1.89
CA PHE A 45 -10.67 0.30 2.00
C PHE A 45 -10.66 -0.54 3.26
N SER A 46 -10.02 -1.70 3.20
CA SER A 46 -9.75 -2.51 4.37
C SER A 46 -8.36 -3.11 4.27
N LEU A 47 -7.81 -3.52 5.42
CA LEU A 47 -6.45 -4.06 5.49
C LEU A 47 -6.50 -5.48 6.02
N VAL A 48 -5.73 -6.36 5.39
CA VAL A 48 -5.56 -7.74 5.84
C VAL A 48 -4.07 -7.93 6.15
N PHE A 49 -3.74 -8.06 7.43
CA PHE A 49 -2.36 -8.23 7.87
C PHE A 49 -1.98 -9.70 7.85
N GLY A 50 -1.00 -10.04 7.02
CA GLY A 50 -0.39 -11.36 7.02
C GLY A 50 0.95 -11.34 7.73
N SER A 51 1.79 -12.35 7.50
CA SER A 51 3.12 -12.43 8.11
C SER A 51 4.14 -11.54 7.42
N ARG A 52 4.03 -11.36 6.11
CA ARG A 52 4.99 -10.59 5.30
C ARG A 52 4.37 -9.36 4.66
N TRP A 53 3.08 -9.39 4.39
CA TRP A 53 2.39 -8.36 3.63
C TRP A 53 1.14 -7.88 4.33
N CYS A 54 0.87 -6.60 4.19
CA CYS A 54 -0.44 -6.01 4.47
C CYS A 54 -1.14 -5.85 3.13
N LYS A 55 -2.18 -6.64 2.89
CA LYS A 55 -2.97 -6.53 1.67
C LYS A 55 -3.98 -5.40 1.83
N ILE A 56 -4.03 -4.51 0.86
CA ILE A 56 -5.02 -3.45 0.81
C ILE A 56 -6.15 -3.94 -0.08
N VAL A 57 -7.35 -4.03 0.49
CA VAL A 57 -8.54 -4.51 -0.23
C VAL A 57 -9.49 -3.35 -0.43
N ARG A 58 -10.01 -3.21 -1.65
CA ARG A 58 -11.03 -2.24 -1.98
C ARG A 58 -12.06 -2.90 -2.88
N ASP A 59 -13.32 -2.89 -2.44
CA ASP A 59 -14.44 -3.43 -3.22
C ASP A 59 -14.19 -4.87 -3.68
N ASN A 60 -13.75 -5.72 -2.73
CA ASN A 60 -13.46 -7.15 -2.97
C ASN A 60 -12.34 -7.40 -3.98
N ALA A 61 -11.49 -6.41 -4.21
CA ALA A 61 -10.34 -6.54 -5.09
C ALA A 61 -9.07 -6.11 -4.36
N ALA A 62 -7.93 -6.69 -4.74
CA ALA A 62 -6.64 -6.32 -4.18
C ALA A 62 -6.19 -4.98 -4.79
N TYR A 63 -6.20 -3.92 -3.98
CA TYR A 63 -5.72 -2.61 -4.38
C TYR A 63 -4.19 -2.61 -4.47
N GLY A 64 -3.53 -3.23 -3.50
CA GLY A 64 -2.08 -3.32 -3.47
C GLY A 64 -1.60 -4.05 -2.23
N PHE A 65 -0.29 -4.08 -2.06
CA PHE A 65 0.35 -4.73 -0.92
C PHE A 65 1.43 -3.82 -0.35
N ILE A 66 1.57 -3.82 0.98
CA ILE A 66 2.64 -3.11 1.67
C ILE A 66 3.44 -4.15 2.46
N ALA A 67 4.76 -4.17 2.26
CA ALA A 67 5.63 -5.13 2.94
C ALA A 67 5.73 -4.81 4.42
N LEU A 68 5.57 -5.82 5.25
CA LEU A 68 5.68 -5.70 6.72
C LEU A 68 7.08 -6.02 7.21
N LYS A 69 7.89 -6.69 6.40
CA LYS A 69 9.24 -7.12 6.75
C LYS A 69 10.18 -6.95 5.56
N THR A 70 11.46 -6.88 5.86
CA THR A 70 12.50 -6.94 4.84
C THR A 70 12.81 -8.40 4.57
N PHE A 71 12.68 -8.83 3.32
CA PHE A 71 12.94 -10.22 2.93
C PHE A 71 13.20 -10.30 1.43
N SER A 72 13.58 -11.48 0.95
CA SER A 72 13.65 -11.73 -0.48
C SER A 72 13.06 -13.08 -0.80
N ASN A 73 12.48 -13.20 -1.99
CA ASN A 73 11.98 -14.47 -2.48
C ASN A 73 12.04 -14.48 -4.02
N LYS A 74 11.72 -15.63 -4.60
CA LYS A 74 11.80 -15.80 -6.05
C LYS A 74 10.71 -15.05 -6.82
N THR A 75 9.59 -14.81 -6.17
CA THR A 75 8.42 -14.18 -6.82
C THR A 75 8.58 -12.68 -6.97
N VAL A 76 9.01 -12.00 -5.91
CA VAL A 76 9.06 -10.53 -5.87
C VAL A 76 10.48 -9.98 -5.75
N GLY A 77 11.48 -10.82 -5.52
CA GLY A 77 12.87 -10.38 -5.37
C GLY A 77 13.15 -9.80 -4.00
N ASN A 78 13.97 -8.79 -3.93
CA ASN A 78 14.33 -8.14 -2.67
C ASN A 78 13.26 -7.13 -2.28
N VAL A 79 12.78 -7.24 -1.04
CA VAL A 79 11.70 -6.42 -0.51
C VAL A 79 12.15 -5.80 0.81
N LYS A 80 11.87 -4.52 0.99
CA LYS A 80 12.14 -3.81 2.25
C LYS A 80 10.83 -3.51 2.94
N ALA A 81 10.82 -3.59 4.27
CA ALA A 81 9.65 -3.23 5.05
C ALA A 81 9.16 -1.83 4.66
N GLY A 82 7.87 -1.69 4.43
CA GLY A 82 7.27 -0.43 3.99
C GLY A 82 7.14 -0.28 2.49
N ASP A 83 7.75 -1.17 1.70
CA ASP A 83 7.62 -1.11 0.24
C ASP A 83 6.16 -1.29 -0.17
N ILE A 84 5.73 -0.46 -1.13
CA ILE A 84 4.38 -0.50 -1.68
C ILE A 84 4.44 -1.19 -3.03
N HIS A 85 3.70 -2.28 -3.17
CA HIS A 85 3.64 -3.05 -4.41
C HIS A 85 2.23 -3.02 -4.98
N ARG A 86 2.16 -2.94 -6.30
CA ARG A 86 0.90 -3.17 -7.02
C ARG A 86 0.55 -4.65 -6.90
N SER A 87 -0.75 -4.99 -6.95
CA SER A 87 -1.15 -6.38 -6.95
C SER A 87 -1.03 -6.96 -8.36
N ALA A 88 -0.40 -8.13 -8.47
CA ALA A 88 -0.38 -8.91 -9.70
C ALA A 88 -1.63 -9.78 -9.78
N SER A 89 -2.12 -10.24 -8.62
CA SER A 89 -3.37 -10.99 -8.49
C SER A 89 -3.91 -10.79 -7.09
N TRP A 90 -5.03 -11.44 -6.77
CA TRP A 90 -5.64 -11.34 -5.44
C TRP A 90 -4.66 -11.69 -4.31
N LYS A 91 -3.75 -12.63 -4.53
CA LYS A 91 -2.83 -13.12 -3.49
C LYS A 91 -1.37 -12.72 -3.70
N ILE A 92 -1.02 -12.21 -4.86
CA ILE A 92 0.39 -12.06 -5.25
C ILE A 92 0.68 -10.61 -5.58
N PRO A 93 1.67 -9.98 -4.88
CA PRO A 93 2.12 -8.66 -5.26
C PRO A 93 2.96 -8.70 -6.53
N ALA A 94 2.95 -7.59 -7.27
CA ALA A 94 3.82 -7.44 -8.44
C ALA A 94 5.27 -7.32 -7.98
N LYS A 95 6.20 -7.64 -8.86
CA LYS A 95 7.62 -7.78 -8.49
C LYS A 95 8.28 -6.54 -7.95
N THR A 96 8.05 -5.39 -8.56
CA THR A 96 8.83 -4.20 -8.26
C THR A 96 8.04 -3.25 -7.38
N ALA A 97 8.69 -2.72 -6.33
CA ALA A 97 8.09 -1.70 -5.48
C ALA A 97 7.79 -0.44 -6.28
N ARG A 98 6.64 0.17 -6.03
CA ARG A 98 6.22 1.44 -6.65
C ARG A 98 6.57 2.64 -5.77
N GLY A 99 6.91 2.38 -4.51
CA GLY A 99 7.27 3.40 -3.54
C GLY A 99 7.42 2.79 -2.17
N SER A 100 7.51 3.63 -1.16
CA SER A 100 7.64 3.19 0.23
C SER A 100 6.85 4.13 1.14
N VAL A 101 6.18 3.56 2.16
CA VAL A 101 5.46 4.36 3.16
C VAL A 101 6.40 5.20 4.02
N PHE A 102 7.71 4.90 4.00
CA PHE A 102 8.71 5.66 4.75
C PHE A 102 9.29 6.85 4.00
N THR A 103 8.88 7.08 2.76
CA THR A 103 9.34 8.23 1.97
C THR A 103 8.18 9.18 1.70
N ASP A 104 8.50 10.44 1.43
CA ASP A 104 7.48 11.43 1.09
C ASP A 104 6.86 11.16 -0.28
N ALA A 105 7.53 10.37 -1.11
CA ALA A 105 7.03 10.01 -2.44
C ALA A 105 5.95 8.93 -2.39
N PHE A 106 5.59 8.40 -1.21
CA PHE A 106 4.57 7.36 -1.11
C PHE A 106 3.23 7.81 -1.68
N ASN A 107 2.95 9.10 -1.65
CA ASN A 107 1.70 9.67 -2.16
C ASN A 107 1.56 9.50 -3.67
N ASP A 108 2.67 9.38 -4.39
CA ASP A 108 2.64 9.27 -5.85
C ASP A 108 2.20 7.87 -6.32
N CYS A 109 2.14 6.90 -5.41
CA CYS A 109 1.79 5.53 -5.76
C CYS A 109 0.28 5.30 -5.90
N ALA A 110 -0.54 6.09 -5.20
CA ALA A 110 -1.98 5.86 -5.15
C ALA A 110 -2.68 6.48 -6.35
N THR A 111 -3.55 5.69 -6.99
CA THR A 111 -4.45 6.18 -8.05
C THR A 111 -5.87 5.73 -7.74
N PRO A 112 -6.90 6.32 -8.36
CA PRO A 112 -8.27 5.85 -8.14
C PRO A 112 -8.49 4.39 -8.54
N TYR A 113 -7.60 3.82 -9.34
CA TYR A 113 -7.72 2.46 -9.87
C TYR A 113 -6.82 1.45 -9.18
N GLY A 114 -5.98 1.88 -8.26
CA GLY A 114 -5.05 1.02 -7.53
C GLY A 114 -3.67 1.64 -7.42
N ILE A 115 -2.68 0.81 -7.15
CA ILE A 115 -1.28 1.26 -7.13
C ILE A 115 -0.83 1.43 -8.59
N LYS A 116 -0.11 2.52 -8.86
CA LYS A 116 0.29 2.86 -10.23
C LYS A 116 1.18 1.79 -10.86
N TYR A 117 1.16 1.72 -12.20
CA TYR A 117 2.09 0.89 -12.97
C TYR A 117 3.46 1.56 -13.04
N LEU A 118 4.49 0.77 -13.24
CA LEU A 118 5.81 1.28 -13.63
C LEU A 118 5.76 1.72 -15.09
N ASN A 119 6.43 2.80 -15.35
CA ASN A 119 6.59 3.28 -16.73
C ASN A 119 7.94 2.85 -17.28
#